data_2b33b7fb146f2567c13806bc18e3fc3f
#
_entry.id   2b33b7fb146f2567c13806bc18e3fc3f
#
_cell.length_a   1.000
_cell.length_b   1.000
_cell.length_c   1.000
_cell.angle_alpha   90.00
_cell.angle_beta   90.00
_cell.angle_gamma   90.00
#
_symmetry.space_group_name_H-M   'P 1'
#
loop_
_entity.id
_entity.type
_entity.pdbx_description
1 polymer ?
#
loop_
_entity_poly.entity_id
_entity_poly.type
_entity_poly.pdbx_seq_one_letter_code
_entity_poly.pdbx_strand_id
1 'polypeptide(L)'
;IPTQGSVGASGDLAPLAHMAATLIGEGEALFESQRMNSAKALELAGLQPVVLGPKEGLGLINGTQFSTACALVGLFEGIRNAENAVVISCLSTDAIMGSTAPLEPAMHKLRGHAGQIDVASVMRSIMKGSEIRESHRDGDTRVQDPYCIRCQPQVTGAALDLLRFAGRTLEIEANAVSDNPLVLVEEDKIVSGGNFHAEPVAFAADQIALA
;
A
#
# COMPACT_ATOMS: atom_id res chain seq x y z
N ILE A 1 -18.11 6.61 -8.29
CA ILE A 1 -16.99 7.25 -9.03
C ILE A 1 -16.86 6.51 -10.36
N PRO A 2 -16.75 7.22 -11.51
CA PRO A 2 -16.50 6.60 -12.81
C PRO A 2 -15.20 5.78 -12.81
N THR A 3 -15.17 4.72 -13.65
CA THR A 3 -14.00 3.85 -13.81
C THR A 3 -12.87 4.51 -14.59
N GLN A 4 -13.14 5.63 -15.26
CA GLN A 4 -12.17 6.45 -15.97
C GLN A 4 -12.30 7.89 -15.51
N GLY A 5 -11.19 8.55 -15.33
CA GLY A 5 -11.12 9.94 -14.90
C GLY A 5 -9.68 10.41 -14.89
N SER A 6 -9.48 11.73 -14.83
CA SER A 6 -8.17 12.32 -14.69
C SER A 6 -7.93 12.71 -13.25
N VAL A 7 -6.80 12.29 -12.72
CA VAL A 7 -6.23 12.76 -11.47
C VAL A 7 -4.84 13.31 -11.79
N GLY A 8 -4.31 14.18 -10.98
CA GLY A 8 -2.96 14.61 -11.23
C GLY A 8 -2.59 15.96 -10.64
N ALA A 9 -2.00 16.82 -11.47
CA ALA A 9 -1.24 17.98 -11.03
C ALA A 9 -2.00 19.06 -10.26
N SER A 10 -3.32 19.03 -10.22
CA SER A 10 -4.16 20.01 -9.47
C SER A 10 -5.03 19.32 -8.40
N GLY A 11 -4.63 18.16 -7.94
CA GLY A 11 -5.44 17.30 -7.08
C GLY A 11 -6.40 16.40 -7.87
N ASP A 12 -7.10 15.55 -7.13
CA ASP A 12 -7.98 14.49 -7.68
C ASP A 12 -9.39 15.03 -8.00
N LEU A 13 -9.49 16.19 -8.64
CA LEU A 13 -10.72 17.00 -8.77
C LEU A 13 -11.91 16.20 -9.28
N ALA A 14 -11.77 15.49 -10.41
CA ALA A 14 -12.90 14.80 -11.05
C ALA A 14 -13.45 13.65 -10.20
N PRO A 15 -12.65 12.67 -9.74
CA PRO A 15 -13.15 11.59 -8.89
C PRO A 15 -13.68 12.10 -7.55
N LEU A 16 -13.05 13.07 -6.93
CA LEU A 16 -13.52 13.67 -5.68
C LEU A 16 -14.82 14.45 -5.89
N ALA A 17 -15.01 15.13 -7.03
CA ALA A 17 -16.26 15.81 -7.34
C ALA A 17 -17.43 14.82 -7.48
N HIS A 18 -17.24 13.67 -8.10
CA HIS A 18 -18.25 12.63 -8.15
C HIS A 18 -18.59 12.08 -6.77
N MET A 19 -17.61 11.91 -5.90
CA MET A 19 -17.82 11.48 -4.52
C MET A 19 -18.56 12.56 -3.71
N ALA A 20 -18.09 13.80 -3.79
CA ALA A 20 -18.68 14.93 -3.09
C ALA A 20 -20.12 15.24 -3.52
N ALA A 21 -20.43 15.09 -4.81
CA ALA A 21 -21.79 15.22 -5.32
C ALA A 21 -22.79 14.31 -4.58
N THR A 22 -22.40 13.08 -4.28
CA THR A 22 -23.22 12.16 -3.50
C THR A 22 -23.53 12.70 -2.11
N LEU A 23 -22.58 13.34 -1.44
CA LEU A 23 -22.77 13.90 -0.09
C LEU A 23 -23.78 15.06 -0.06
N ILE A 24 -23.90 15.83 -1.15
CA ILE A 24 -24.86 16.92 -1.29
C ILE A 24 -26.20 16.48 -1.93
N GLY A 25 -26.36 15.17 -2.16
CA GLY A 25 -27.59 14.60 -2.72
C GLY A 25 -27.69 14.63 -4.24
N GLU A 26 -26.61 14.99 -4.93
CA GLU A 26 -26.56 15.07 -6.40
C GLU A 26 -25.96 13.80 -7.03
N GLY A 27 -26.30 13.55 -8.28
CA GLY A 27 -25.81 12.39 -9.03
C GLY A 27 -26.45 11.07 -8.57
N GLU A 28 -25.67 9.99 -8.65
CA GLU A 28 -26.14 8.62 -8.38
C GLU A 28 -25.20 7.92 -7.39
N ALA A 29 -25.79 7.05 -6.58
CA ALA A 29 -25.06 6.21 -5.64
C ALA A 29 -25.54 4.75 -5.71
N LEU A 30 -24.74 3.84 -5.19
CA LEU A 30 -25.12 2.47 -4.91
C LEU A 30 -25.51 2.37 -3.43
N PHE A 31 -26.74 1.97 -3.14
CA PHE A 31 -27.22 1.63 -1.81
C PHE A 31 -27.79 0.20 -1.83
N GLU A 32 -27.27 -0.67 -0.98
CA GLU A 32 -27.60 -2.11 -0.95
C GLU A 32 -27.52 -2.77 -2.35
N SER A 33 -26.48 -2.45 -3.11
CA SER A 33 -26.25 -2.92 -4.49
C SER A 33 -27.24 -2.41 -5.54
N GLN A 34 -28.12 -1.48 -5.18
CA GLN A 34 -29.04 -0.83 -6.10
C GLN A 34 -28.54 0.55 -6.48
N ARG A 35 -28.50 0.84 -7.78
CA ARG A 35 -28.16 2.17 -8.30
C ARG A 35 -29.38 3.08 -8.25
N MET A 36 -29.22 4.23 -7.61
CA MET A 36 -30.31 5.19 -7.45
C MET A 36 -29.78 6.62 -7.34
N ASN A 37 -30.68 7.60 -7.38
CA ASN A 37 -30.32 8.99 -7.12
C ASN A 37 -29.74 9.14 -5.71
N SER A 38 -28.70 9.97 -5.57
CA SER A 38 -27.96 10.16 -4.31
C SER A 38 -28.83 10.68 -3.17
N ALA A 39 -29.77 11.60 -3.43
CA ALA A 39 -30.67 12.09 -2.40
C ALA A 39 -31.56 10.95 -1.83
N LYS A 40 -32.02 10.05 -2.69
CA LYS A 40 -32.79 8.88 -2.25
C LYS A 40 -31.93 7.88 -1.47
N ALA A 41 -30.69 7.67 -1.89
CA ALA A 41 -29.76 6.80 -1.16
C ALA A 41 -29.45 7.36 0.24
N LEU A 42 -29.24 8.65 0.36
CA LEU A 42 -29.04 9.32 1.66
C LEU A 42 -30.29 9.18 2.55
N GLU A 43 -31.49 9.42 2.01
CA GLU A 43 -32.74 9.24 2.74
C GLU A 43 -32.88 7.82 3.31
N LEU A 44 -32.63 6.79 2.48
CA LEU A 44 -32.67 5.38 2.87
C LEU A 44 -31.62 5.03 3.92
N ALA A 45 -30.46 5.67 3.88
CA ALA A 45 -29.40 5.54 4.88
C ALA A 45 -29.68 6.34 6.18
N GLY A 46 -30.79 7.07 6.26
CA GLY A 46 -31.12 7.92 7.41
C GLY A 46 -30.25 9.18 7.52
N LEU A 47 -29.64 9.61 6.42
CA LEU A 47 -28.74 10.76 6.34
C LEU A 47 -29.41 11.93 5.60
N GLN A 48 -28.99 13.15 5.94
CA GLN A 48 -29.39 14.35 5.22
C GLN A 48 -28.26 14.80 4.29
N PRO A 49 -28.57 15.36 3.11
CA PRO A 49 -27.58 16.00 2.27
C PRO A 49 -26.81 17.09 3.03
N VAL A 50 -25.51 17.16 2.81
CA VAL A 50 -24.66 18.20 3.39
C VAL A 50 -24.93 19.52 2.69
N VAL A 51 -25.08 20.60 3.47
CA VAL A 51 -25.14 21.96 2.96
C VAL A 51 -23.77 22.58 3.12
N LEU A 52 -23.12 22.89 1.98
CA LEU A 52 -21.75 23.39 1.96
C LEU A 52 -21.69 24.89 2.33
N GLY A 53 -20.79 25.23 3.23
CA GLY A 53 -20.41 26.59 3.54
C GLY A 53 -19.36 27.15 2.57
N PRO A 54 -18.90 28.41 2.78
CA PRO A 54 -17.86 29.03 1.98
C PRO A 54 -16.58 28.19 1.94
N LYS A 55 -16.02 27.99 0.75
CA LYS A 55 -14.81 27.21 0.46
C LYS A 55 -14.92 25.69 0.61
N GLU A 56 -15.92 25.12 1.29
CA GLU A 56 -16.05 23.70 1.56
C GLU A 56 -16.16 22.87 0.27
N GLY A 57 -16.82 23.38 -0.77
CA GLY A 57 -16.88 22.69 -2.07
C GLY A 57 -15.50 22.42 -2.67
N LEU A 58 -14.61 23.41 -2.65
CA LEU A 58 -13.23 23.22 -3.11
C LEU A 58 -12.44 22.33 -2.16
N GLY A 59 -12.65 22.46 -0.84
CA GLY A 59 -12.01 21.61 0.16
C GLY A 59 -12.32 20.11 -0.01
N LEU A 60 -13.50 19.77 -0.52
CA LEU A 60 -13.90 18.40 -0.77
C LEU A 60 -13.27 17.78 -2.03
N ILE A 61 -12.83 18.58 -2.98
CA ILE A 61 -12.38 18.09 -4.30
C ILE A 61 -10.90 18.35 -4.59
N ASN A 62 -10.26 19.28 -3.89
CA ASN A 62 -8.90 19.71 -4.19
C ASN A 62 -7.90 19.06 -3.22
N GLY A 63 -7.53 17.84 -3.51
CA GLY A 63 -6.57 17.08 -2.71
C GLY A 63 -6.18 15.77 -3.36
N THR A 64 -5.47 14.92 -2.62
CA THR A 64 -4.87 13.69 -3.11
C THR A 64 -5.57 12.42 -2.59
N GLN A 65 -6.76 12.57 -2.03
CA GLN A 65 -7.46 11.49 -1.31
C GLN A 65 -7.77 10.29 -2.20
N PHE A 66 -8.17 10.51 -3.45
CA PHE A 66 -8.52 9.42 -4.36
C PHE A 66 -7.27 8.65 -4.81
N SER A 67 -6.23 9.33 -5.25
CA SER A 67 -4.97 8.70 -5.67
C SER A 67 -4.30 8.00 -4.48
N THR A 68 -4.32 8.59 -3.30
CA THR A 68 -3.81 7.98 -2.06
C THR A 68 -4.58 6.71 -1.72
N ALA A 69 -5.91 6.70 -1.80
CA ALA A 69 -6.73 5.51 -1.57
C ALA A 69 -6.39 4.38 -2.56
N CYS A 70 -6.23 4.71 -3.85
CA CYS A 70 -5.82 3.73 -4.86
C CYS A 70 -4.42 3.16 -4.58
N ALA A 71 -3.46 4.02 -4.22
CA ALA A 71 -2.10 3.59 -3.89
C ALA A 71 -2.05 2.71 -2.63
N LEU A 72 -2.88 3.01 -1.61
CA LEU A 72 -3.01 2.17 -0.41
C LEU A 72 -3.56 0.78 -0.72
N VAL A 73 -4.54 0.66 -1.61
CA VAL A 73 -5.02 -0.67 -2.08
C VAL A 73 -3.88 -1.43 -2.73
N GLY A 74 -3.13 -0.78 -3.63
CA GLY A 74 -1.95 -1.39 -4.26
C GLY A 74 -0.88 -1.81 -3.24
N LEU A 75 -0.63 -0.99 -2.21
CA LEU A 75 0.31 -1.30 -1.14
C LEU A 75 -0.13 -2.56 -0.35
N PHE A 76 -1.39 -2.64 0.04
CA PHE A 76 -1.90 -3.80 0.79
C PHE A 76 -1.82 -5.09 -0.01
N GLU A 77 -2.12 -5.05 -1.31
CA GLU A 77 -1.94 -6.18 -2.21
C GLU A 77 -0.44 -6.54 -2.38
N GLY A 78 0.42 -5.53 -2.52
CA GLY A 78 1.88 -5.73 -2.59
C GLY A 78 2.43 -6.41 -1.33
N ILE A 79 2.02 -5.97 -0.15
CA ILE A 79 2.41 -6.60 1.14
C ILE A 79 1.92 -8.06 1.20
N ARG A 80 0.66 -8.32 0.84
CA ARG A 80 0.11 -9.68 0.78
C ARG A 80 0.89 -10.58 -0.18
N ASN A 81 1.29 -10.04 -1.33
CA ASN A 81 2.12 -10.76 -2.28
C ASN A 81 3.51 -11.07 -1.72
N ALA A 82 4.13 -10.13 -1.01
CA ALA A 82 5.42 -10.34 -0.34
C ALA A 82 5.32 -11.43 0.75
N GLU A 83 4.25 -11.44 1.56
CA GLU A 83 3.98 -12.48 2.55
C GLU A 83 3.83 -13.86 1.89
N ASN A 84 3.05 -13.95 0.82
CA ASN A 84 2.89 -15.18 0.04
C ASN A 84 4.22 -15.64 -0.57
N ALA A 85 5.04 -14.72 -1.07
CA ALA A 85 6.35 -15.02 -1.62
C ALA A 85 7.27 -15.68 -0.58
N VAL A 86 7.23 -15.23 0.68
CA VAL A 86 8.01 -15.84 1.77
C VAL A 86 7.58 -17.29 2.01
N VAL A 87 6.27 -17.56 2.07
CA VAL A 87 5.74 -18.93 2.25
C VAL A 87 6.13 -19.81 1.06
N ILE A 88 5.94 -19.32 -0.16
CA ILE A 88 6.29 -20.06 -1.39
C ILE A 88 7.80 -20.33 -1.46
N SER A 89 8.63 -19.41 -0.99
CA SER A 89 10.08 -19.57 -0.91
C SER A 89 10.46 -20.72 0.04
N CYS A 90 9.78 -20.83 1.17
CA CYS A 90 9.98 -21.96 2.09
C CYS A 90 9.57 -23.31 1.46
N LEU A 91 8.38 -23.34 0.83
CA LEU A 91 7.90 -24.54 0.11
C LEU A 91 8.86 -24.94 -1.02
N SER A 92 9.37 -23.98 -1.77
CA SER A 92 10.32 -24.23 -2.85
C SER A 92 11.65 -24.79 -2.31
N THR A 93 12.12 -24.27 -1.18
CA THR A 93 13.33 -24.75 -0.52
C THR A 93 13.16 -26.20 -0.05
N ASP A 94 12.05 -26.54 0.58
CA ASP A 94 11.75 -27.91 0.98
C ASP A 94 11.59 -28.84 -0.24
N ALA A 95 10.86 -28.40 -1.27
CA ALA A 95 10.58 -29.23 -2.45
C ALA A 95 11.85 -29.66 -3.21
N ILE A 96 12.89 -28.84 -3.22
CA ILE A 96 14.18 -29.20 -3.83
C ILE A 96 15.18 -29.82 -2.85
N MET A 97 14.75 -30.11 -1.63
CA MET A 97 15.62 -30.56 -0.54
C MET A 97 16.76 -29.57 -0.28
N GLY A 98 16.41 -28.27 -0.18
CA GLY A 98 17.35 -27.17 0.01
C GLY A 98 17.82 -27.01 1.44
N SER A 99 18.93 -26.30 1.63
CA SER A 99 19.52 -26.03 2.95
C SER A 99 18.94 -24.79 3.61
N THR A 100 18.78 -24.82 4.93
CA THR A 100 18.49 -23.62 5.75
C THR A 100 19.74 -22.85 6.18
N ALA A 101 20.94 -23.32 5.85
CA ALA A 101 22.18 -22.60 6.14
C ALA A 101 22.22 -21.15 5.62
N PRO A 102 21.68 -20.83 4.42
CA PRO A 102 21.61 -19.46 3.93
C PRO A 102 20.72 -18.52 4.77
N LEU A 103 19.96 -19.05 5.73
CA LEU A 103 19.10 -18.27 6.62
C LEU A 103 19.78 -17.91 7.96
N GLU A 104 21.10 -18.15 8.10
CA GLU A 104 21.87 -17.90 9.32
C GLU A 104 21.75 -16.42 9.76
N PRO A 105 21.29 -16.12 11.00
CA PRO A 105 21.05 -14.75 11.46
C PRO A 105 22.26 -13.83 11.38
N ALA A 106 23.44 -14.35 11.69
CA ALA A 106 24.67 -13.55 11.68
C ALA A 106 25.00 -13.00 10.29
N MET A 107 24.77 -13.81 9.25
CA MET A 107 25.02 -13.43 7.87
C MET A 107 24.14 -12.23 7.44
N HIS A 108 22.86 -12.25 7.81
CA HIS A 108 21.92 -11.17 7.46
C HIS A 108 22.19 -9.89 8.24
N LYS A 109 22.56 -10.02 9.54
CA LYS A 109 22.99 -8.89 10.37
C LYS A 109 24.22 -8.18 9.84
N LEU A 110 25.20 -8.92 9.31
CA LEU A 110 26.42 -8.34 8.73
C LEU A 110 26.12 -7.46 7.52
N ARG A 111 25.09 -7.78 6.73
CA ARG A 111 24.66 -6.95 5.62
C ARG A 111 23.78 -5.76 6.02
N GLY A 112 22.94 -5.92 7.05
CA GLY A 112 22.25 -4.84 7.73
C GLY A 112 20.90 -4.38 7.14
N HIS A 113 20.42 -4.92 6.01
CA HIS A 113 19.11 -4.58 5.45
C HIS A 113 17.99 -5.18 6.30
N ALA A 114 17.09 -4.33 6.79
CA ALA A 114 16.02 -4.73 7.72
C ALA A 114 15.07 -5.78 7.10
N GLY A 115 14.58 -5.55 5.91
CA GLY A 115 13.69 -6.50 5.22
C GLY A 115 14.34 -7.87 4.99
N GLN A 116 15.64 -7.90 4.64
CA GLN A 116 16.38 -9.15 4.50
C GLN A 116 16.48 -9.92 5.83
N ILE A 117 16.74 -9.21 6.93
CA ILE A 117 16.81 -9.80 8.28
C ILE A 117 15.46 -10.40 8.67
N ASP A 118 14.39 -9.65 8.43
CA ASP A 118 13.03 -10.07 8.78
C ASP A 118 12.59 -11.28 7.96
N VAL A 119 12.76 -11.23 6.64
CA VAL A 119 12.41 -12.36 5.76
C VAL A 119 13.16 -13.63 6.14
N ALA A 120 14.48 -13.53 6.38
CA ALA A 120 15.28 -14.69 6.83
C ALA A 120 14.79 -15.23 8.17
N SER A 121 14.37 -14.36 9.08
CA SER A 121 13.82 -14.74 10.39
C SER A 121 12.50 -15.50 10.26
N VAL A 122 11.59 -14.99 9.42
CA VAL A 122 10.30 -15.61 9.15
C VAL A 122 10.49 -16.97 8.46
N MET A 123 11.34 -17.05 7.43
CA MET A 123 11.65 -18.30 6.75
C MET A 123 12.21 -19.37 7.72
N ARG A 124 13.12 -18.99 8.62
CA ARG A 124 13.62 -19.92 9.66
C ARG A 124 12.48 -20.44 10.56
N SER A 125 11.55 -19.56 10.91
CA SER A 125 10.43 -19.93 11.77
C SER A 125 9.46 -20.90 11.07
N ILE A 126 9.16 -20.66 9.80
CA ILE A 126 8.29 -21.51 8.99
C ILE A 126 8.92 -22.88 8.75
N MET A 127 10.22 -22.93 8.43
CA MET A 127 10.92 -24.16 8.09
C MET A 127 11.38 -24.97 9.32
N LYS A 128 11.18 -24.44 10.54
CA LYS A 128 11.54 -25.14 11.76
C LYS A 128 10.74 -26.43 11.91
N GLY A 129 11.44 -27.55 12.04
CA GLY A 129 10.84 -28.88 12.21
C GLY A 129 10.40 -29.53 10.90
N SER A 130 10.82 -29.03 9.74
CA SER A 130 10.61 -29.70 8.46
C SER A 130 11.36 -31.04 8.44
N GLU A 131 10.62 -32.14 8.31
CA GLU A 131 11.18 -33.50 8.18
C GLU A 131 11.94 -33.65 6.86
N ILE A 132 11.48 -32.96 5.79
CA ILE A 132 12.17 -32.94 4.49
C ILE A 132 13.55 -32.33 4.65
N ARG A 133 13.62 -31.17 5.34
CA ARG A 133 14.90 -30.51 5.60
C ARG A 133 15.84 -31.37 6.43
N GLU A 134 15.35 -32.05 7.44
CA GLU A 134 16.18 -32.89 8.31
C GLU A 134 16.61 -34.21 7.64
N SER A 135 15.84 -34.72 6.67
CA SER A 135 16.13 -36.00 6.00
C SER A 135 17.47 -36.02 5.22
N HIS A 136 17.99 -34.86 4.81
CA HIS A 136 19.23 -34.74 4.02
C HIS A 136 20.28 -33.86 4.70
N ARG A 137 20.16 -33.65 6.00
CA ARG A 137 21.12 -32.84 6.77
C ARG A 137 22.52 -33.44 6.75
N ASP A 138 22.59 -34.74 6.88
CA ASP A 138 23.85 -35.50 6.82
C ASP A 138 23.95 -36.23 5.48
N GLY A 139 25.14 -36.22 4.89
CA GLY A 139 25.40 -36.91 3.62
C GLY A 139 24.99 -36.17 2.36
N ASP A 140 24.56 -34.91 2.45
CA ASP A 140 24.34 -34.08 1.26
C ASP A 140 25.67 -33.78 0.60
N THR A 141 25.79 -34.14 -0.66
CA THR A 141 27.02 -33.95 -1.45
C THR A 141 27.08 -32.58 -2.14
N ARG A 142 26.01 -31.80 -2.08
CA ARG A 142 25.96 -30.46 -2.68
C ARG A 142 26.72 -29.48 -1.81
N VAL A 143 27.62 -28.70 -2.43
CA VAL A 143 28.35 -27.63 -1.73
C VAL A 143 27.40 -26.48 -1.33
N GLN A 144 26.43 -26.18 -2.20
CA GLN A 144 25.43 -25.13 -1.99
C GLN A 144 24.22 -25.35 -2.90
N ASP A 145 23.09 -24.79 -2.49
CA ASP A 145 21.88 -24.74 -3.31
C ASP A 145 22.02 -23.74 -4.48
N PRO A 146 21.16 -23.81 -5.50
CA PRO A 146 21.10 -22.81 -6.56
C PRO A 146 20.92 -21.39 -6.01
N TYR A 147 21.49 -20.42 -6.69
CA TYR A 147 21.49 -19.03 -6.25
C TYR A 147 20.06 -18.48 -6.00
N CYS A 148 19.09 -18.81 -6.87
CA CYS A 148 17.70 -18.41 -6.72
C CYS A 148 17.02 -18.92 -5.44
N ILE A 149 17.52 -20.00 -4.84
CA ILE A 149 17.04 -20.51 -3.55
C ILE A 149 17.78 -19.84 -2.40
N ARG A 150 19.10 -19.70 -2.51
CA ARG A 150 19.92 -19.14 -1.44
C ARG A 150 19.67 -17.68 -1.17
N CYS A 151 19.28 -16.88 -2.19
CA CYS A 151 19.11 -15.45 -2.07
C CYS A 151 17.65 -14.98 -1.87
N GLN A 152 16.72 -15.88 -1.53
CA GLN A 152 15.32 -15.51 -1.25
C GLN A 152 15.19 -14.37 -0.22
N PRO A 153 15.89 -14.40 0.93
CA PRO A 153 15.82 -13.29 1.88
C PRO A 153 16.33 -11.96 1.30
N GLN A 154 17.34 -12.00 0.46
CA GLN A 154 17.93 -10.81 -0.16
C GLN A 154 16.97 -10.16 -1.16
N VAL A 155 16.29 -10.97 -1.97
CA VAL A 155 15.36 -10.50 -3.01
C VAL A 155 14.06 -10.01 -2.38
N THR A 156 13.37 -10.89 -1.65
CA THR A 156 12.08 -10.56 -1.02
C THR A 156 12.24 -9.47 0.05
N GLY A 157 13.38 -9.46 0.76
CA GLY A 157 13.68 -8.42 1.75
C GLY A 157 13.87 -7.05 1.13
N ALA A 158 14.48 -6.96 -0.07
CA ALA A 158 14.62 -5.68 -0.78
C ALA A 158 13.24 -5.14 -1.22
N ALA A 159 12.37 -5.99 -1.74
CA ALA A 159 10.99 -5.64 -2.08
C ALA A 159 10.23 -5.16 -0.83
N LEU A 160 10.34 -5.88 0.28
CA LEU A 160 9.70 -5.52 1.55
C LEU A 160 10.17 -4.15 2.07
N ASP A 161 11.46 -3.84 2.00
CA ASP A 161 11.99 -2.53 2.41
C ASP A 161 11.43 -1.41 1.53
N LEU A 162 11.28 -1.65 0.22
CA LEU A 162 10.69 -0.69 -0.71
C LEU A 162 9.19 -0.46 -0.44
N LEU A 163 8.42 -1.54 -0.20
CA LEU A 163 7.00 -1.44 0.19
C LEU A 163 6.84 -0.67 1.51
N ARG A 164 7.70 -0.91 2.49
CA ARG A 164 7.70 -0.18 3.76
C ARG A 164 7.99 1.31 3.59
N PHE A 165 8.88 1.65 2.67
CA PHE A 165 9.17 3.05 2.36
C PHE A 165 7.96 3.73 1.71
N ALA A 166 7.36 3.13 0.70
CA ALA A 166 6.12 3.61 0.08
C ALA A 166 4.99 3.73 1.11
N GLY A 167 4.86 2.75 2.01
CA GLY A 167 3.87 2.74 3.08
C GLY A 167 3.98 3.93 4.02
N ARG A 168 5.19 4.30 4.45
CA ARG A 168 5.39 5.50 5.28
C ARG A 168 4.99 6.80 4.55
N THR A 169 5.28 6.89 3.26
CA THR A 169 4.87 8.04 2.45
C THR A 169 3.34 8.15 2.37
N LEU A 170 2.67 7.03 2.09
CA LEU A 170 1.21 6.99 1.98
C LEU A 170 0.50 7.20 3.33
N GLU A 171 1.09 6.74 4.44
CA GLU A 171 0.57 7.00 5.79
C GLU A 171 0.58 8.49 6.11
N ILE A 172 1.67 9.21 5.78
CA ILE A 172 1.74 10.66 5.92
C ILE A 172 0.68 11.32 5.05
N GLU A 173 0.59 10.96 3.79
CA GLU A 173 -0.33 11.56 2.83
C GLU A 173 -1.80 11.33 3.21
N ALA A 174 -2.14 10.14 3.69
CA ALA A 174 -3.50 9.81 4.13
C ALA A 174 -3.98 10.65 5.33
N ASN A 175 -3.05 11.23 6.09
CA ASN A 175 -3.34 12.09 7.25
C ASN A 175 -3.01 13.58 6.95
N ALA A 176 -2.57 13.89 5.74
CA ALA A 176 -2.16 15.25 5.38
C ALA A 176 -3.36 16.14 5.03
N VAL A 177 -3.18 17.44 5.21
CA VAL A 177 -4.06 18.46 4.66
C VAL A 177 -3.56 18.82 3.27
N SER A 178 -4.15 18.21 2.26
CA SER A 178 -3.73 18.30 0.86
C SER A 178 -4.66 19.20 0.02
N ASP A 179 -5.13 20.29 0.58
CA ASP A 179 -6.05 21.26 -0.03
C ASP A 179 -5.35 22.56 -0.48
N ASN A 180 -6.06 23.43 -1.19
CA ASN A 180 -5.64 24.79 -1.55
C ASN A 180 -6.84 25.69 -1.89
N PRO A 181 -6.87 26.93 -1.41
CA PRO A 181 -5.97 27.51 -0.40
C PRO A 181 -6.18 26.92 0.98
N LEU A 182 -5.16 26.94 1.81
CA LEU A 182 -5.24 26.49 3.19
C LEU A 182 -5.71 27.62 4.10
N VAL A 183 -6.62 27.29 5.01
CA VAL A 183 -7.05 28.17 6.11
C VAL A 183 -6.22 27.80 7.35
N LEU A 184 -5.26 28.66 7.69
CA LEU A 184 -4.40 28.51 8.86
C LEU A 184 -5.05 29.25 10.03
N VAL A 185 -5.81 28.48 10.84
CA VAL A 185 -6.68 29.07 11.89
C VAL A 185 -5.85 29.74 12.98
N GLU A 186 -4.76 29.14 13.41
CA GLU A 186 -3.89 29.67 14.48
C GLU A 186 -3.16 30.95 14.05
N GLU A 187 -2.85 31.10 12.79
CA GLU A 187 -2.16 32.28 12.22
C GLU A 187 -3.10 33.33 11.66
N ASP A 188 -4.42 33.06 11.69
CA ASP A 188 -5.46 33.92 11.10
C ASP A 188 -5.16 34.30 9.64
N LYS A 189 -4.83 33.29 8.82
CA LYS A 189 -4.38 33.48 7.43
C LYS A 189 -5.01 32.48 6.48
N ILE A 190 -5.19 32.93 5.23
CA ILE A 190 -5.50 32.06 4.09
C ILE A 190 -4.31 32.13 3.13
N VAL A 191 -3.72 30.96 2.85
CA VAL A 191 -2.49 30.86 2.06
C VAL A 191 -2.68 29.92 0.89
N SER A 192 -2.35 30.39 -0.31
CA SER A 192 -2.32 29.57 -1.52
C SER A 192 -0.98 28.86 -1.64
N GLY A 193 -1.01 27.54 -1.84
CA GLY A 193 0.17 26.69 -1.95
C GLY A 193 -0.05 25.54 -2.94
N GLY A 194 0.72 24.47 -2.79
CA GLY A 194 0.72 23.32 -3.70
C GLY A 194 0.45 21.97 -3.02
N ASN A 195 -0.13 21.94 -1.83
CA ASN A 195 -0.33 20.69 -1.08
C ASN A 195 -1.25 19.66 -1.77
N PHE A 196 -1.97 20.08 -2.79
CA PHE A 196 -2.78 19.21 -3.66
C PHE A 196 -1.94 18.41 -4.68
N HIS A 197 -0.64 18.64 -4.76
CA HIS A 197 0.22 18.00 -5.75
C HIS A 197 0.56 16.57 -5.33
N ALA A 198 0.14 15.58 -6.13
CA ALA A 198 0.22 14.17 -5.78
C ALA A 198 1.57 13.50 -6.08
N GLU A 199 2.66 14.25 -6.28
CA GLU A 199 3.99 13.69 -6.59
C GLU A 199 4.45 12.64 -5.54
N PRO A 200 4.27 12.86 -4.21
CA PRO A 200 4.62 11.84 -3.23
C PRO A 200 3.86 10.53 -3.42
N VAL A 201 2.58 10.62 -3.79
CA VAL A 201 1.73 9.45 -4.07
C VAL A 201 2.16 8.75 -5.35
N ALA A 202 2.48 9.51 -6.41
CA ALA A 202 2.94 8.97 -7.68
C ALA A 202 4.23 8.15 -7.50
N PHE A 203 5.22 8.71 -6.80
CA PHE A 203 6.47 7.99 -6.51
C PHE A 203 6.24 6.76 -5.63
N ALA A 204 5.34 6.83 -4.65
CA ALA A 204 4.99 5.67 -3.84
C ALA A 204 4.33 4.58 -4.69
N ALA A 205 3.44 4.93 -5.62
CA ALA A 205 2.79 3.99 -6.53
C ALA A 205 3.81 3.30 -7.47
N ASP A 206 4.74 4.05 -8.05
CA ASP A 206 5.81 3.50 -8.88
C ASP A 206 6.73 2.55 -8.07
N GLN A 207 7.04 2.89 -6.82
CA GLN A 207 7.81 2.03 -5.93
C GLN A 207 7.08 0.73 -5.58
N ILE A 208 5.76 0.78 -5.37
CA ILE A 208 4.94 -0.43 -5.15
C ILE A 208 4.96 -1.33 -6.38
N ALA A 209 4.86 -0.74 -7.58
CA ALA A 209 4.88 -1.49 -8.83
C ALA A 209 6.27 -2.11 -9.11
N LEU A 210 7.34 -1.49 -8.63
CA LEU A 210 8.71 -1.99 -8.78
C LEU A 210 9.01 -3.13 -7.79
N ALA A 211 8.40 -3.09 -6.62
CA ALA A 211 8.63 -4.06 -5.55
C ALA A 211 8.00 -5.42 -5.85
#